data_1139857d055dffb419933bb7883882de
#
_entry.id   1139857d055dffb419933bb7883882de
#
_cell.length_a   1.000
_cell.length_b   1.000
_cell.length_c   1.000
_cell.angle_alpha   90.00
_cell.angle_beta   90.00
_cell.angle_gamma   90.00
#
_symmetry.space_group_name_H-M   'P 1'
#
loop_
_entity.id
_entity.type
_entity.pdbx_description
1 polymer ?
#
loop_
_entity_poly.entity_id
_entity_poly.type
_entity_poly.pdbx_seq_one_letter_code
_entity_poly.pdbx_strand_id
1 'polypeptide(L)'
;MPDSIVNAYEESDVLDPRTDAERPSVPPVIKPVDLGPVHVETPVVLSPMAGVTNWPFRVICESYGPDGLYVAEMITARALVARNPKALRLCRFAPSEKIRSLQLYGVNPSIVEQAAKIVIDENMADHVDLNFGCPVPKVTRRGGGSALPWKTDLFREIVQRVVKVCDAANVPVTAKIRVGIDHEHETFLEAGHIAQEEGCKAVTLHARTTAEYYGGHSDWSRIGELVSELDIPVFGNGDIWGANDALAMVAETGCAGVAIGRGCQGRPWLFADIKNAFAGSDERVDPTLGDVCRVIERHAELLSEFYDGDERMAVHDLRKHVAWYLKGFPVGGSTRRAFMECENLEDVRREIGRLDPNIRFPERIADKPRGRVRFAKKVHLPYGWLESRETTHEEREALFGDDPMDASY
;
A
#
# COMPACT_ATOMS: atom_id res chain seq x y z
N MET A 1 -25.60 17.80 -0.26
CA MET A 1 -25.16 16.66 0.57
C MET A 1 -24.61 15.62 -0.37
N PRO A 2 -23.47 14.98 -0.08
CA PRO A 2 -22.95 13.94 -0.96
C PRO A 2 -23.94 12.78 -1.03
N ASP A 3 -24.21 12.30 -2.25
CA ASP A 3 -24.96 11.06 -2.44
C ASP A 3 -24.21 9.91 -1.79
N SER A 4 -24.93 9.02 -1.19
CA SER A 4 -24.37 7.89 -0.49
C SER A 4 -24.96 6.62 -1.05
N ILE A 5 -24.11 5.79 -1.63
CA ILE A 5 -24.49 4.44 -2.04
C ILE A 5 -24.54 3.59 -0.77
N VAL A 6 -25.71 3.03 -0.51
CA VAL A 6 -25.90 2.03 0.53
C VAL A 6 -25.87 0.69 -0.19
N ASN A 7 -24.76 -0.02 -0.11
CA ASN A 7 -24.76 -1.41 -0.52
C ASN A 7 -25.57 -2.20 0.51
N ALA A 8 -26.52 -2.96 0.00
CA ALA A 8 -27.26 -3.93 0.78
C ALA A 8 -26.42 -5.20 1.05
N TYR A 9 -25.27 -5.01 1.72
CA TYR A 9 -24.62 -6.15 2.39
C TYR A 9 -25.37 -6.35 3.70
N GLU A 10 -26.12 -7.41 3.80
CA GLU A 10 -26.60 -7.88 5.10
C GLU A 10 -25.40 -8.29 5.94
N GLU A 11 -25.39 -8.01 7.24
CA GLU A 11 -24.29 -8.37 8.16
C GLU A 11 -23.97 -9.87 8.16
N SER A 12 -24.88 -10.72 7.66
CA SER A 12 -24.73 -12.17 7.52
C SER A 12 -23.75 -12.61 6.41
N ASP A 13 -23.42 -11.74 5.45
CA ASP A 13 -22.58 -12.09 4.27
C ASP A 13 -21.12 -11.67 4.42
N VAL A 14 -20.75 -11.16 5.60
CA VAL A 14 -19.36 -10.75 5.87
C VAL A 14 -18.52 -11.97 6.17
N LEU A 15 -17.92 -12.52 5.13
CA LEU A 15 -16.92 -13.58 5.26
C LEU A 15 -15.66 -13.03 5.95
N ASP A 16 -15.03 -13.84 6.79
CA ASP A 16 -13.72 -13.52 7.33
C ASP A 16 -12.67 -13.43 6.21
N PRO A 17 -11.61 -12.61 6.34
CA PRO A 17 -10.53 -12.59 5.37
C PRO A 17 -9.99 -14.00 5.11
N ARG A 18 -9.63 -14.29 3.86
CA ARG A 18 -9.02 -15.58 3.50
C ARG A 18 -7.80 -15.85 4.37
N THR A 19 -7.72 -17.00 5.01
CA THR A 19 -6.67 -17.34 5.98
C THR A 19 -6.12 -18.75 5.82
N ASP A 20 -6.49 -19.45 4.76
CA ASP A 20 -6.33 -20.89 4.60
C ASP A 20 -5.85 -21.28 3.18
N ALA A 21 -5.16 -20.37 2.50
CA ALA A 21 -4.57 -20.73 1.21
C ALA A 21 -3.53 -21.84 1.42
N GLU A 22 -3.84 -23.01 0.90
CA GLU A 22 -2.90 -24.12 0.87
C GLU A 22 -1.77 -23.82 -0.11
N ARG A 23 -0.59 -24.33 0.19
CA ARG A 23 0.51 -24.28 -0.77
C ARG A 23 0.10 -25.02 -2.05
N PRO A 24 0.23 -24.40 -3.24
CA PRO A 24 -0.12 -25.05 -4.48
C PRO A 24 0.73 -26.34 -4.66
N SER A 25 0.07 -27.42 -5.10
CA SER A 25 0.73 -28.72 -5.35
C SER A 25 1.80 -28.64 -6.44
N VAL A 26 1.62 -27.71 -7.39
CA VAL A 26 2.61 -27.36 -8.40
C VAL A 26 2.99 -25.90 -8.16
N PRO A 27 4.22 -25.61 -7.69
CA PRO A 27 4.67 -24.25 -7.48
C PRO A 27 4.64 -23.45 -8.79
N PRO A 28 4.15 -22.19 -8.77
CA PRO A 28 4.20 -21.33 -9.94
C PRO A 28 5.64 -20.99 -10.30
N VAL A 29 5.88 -20.73 -11.58
CA VAL A 29 7.17 -20.21 -12.06
C VAL A 29 7.20 -18.71 -11.79
N ILE A 30 8.06 -18.30 -10.87
CA ILE A 30 8.28 -16.89 -10.54
C ILE A 30 9.41 -16.34 -11.41
N LYS A 31 9.19 -15.19 -12.03
CA LYS A 31 10.19 -14.51 -12.86
C LYS A 31 10.38 -13.09 -12.34
N PRO A 32 11.61 -12.53 -12.44
CA PRO A 32 11.82 -11.11 -12.26
C PRO A 32 10.90 -10.28 -13.15
N VAL A 33 10.61 -9.06 -12.73
CA VAL A 33 9.76 -8.12 -13.47
C VAL A 33 10.55 -6.85 -13.77
N ASP A 34 10.57 -6.47 -15.04
CA ASP A 34 11.17 -5.21 -15.50
C ASP A 34 10.08 -4.14 -15.66
N LEU A 35 10.22 -3.06 -14.91
CA LEU A 35 9.40 -1.86 -15.04
C LEU A 35 10.23 -0.80 -15.77
N GLY A 36 10.41 -0.94 -17.08
CA GLY A 36 11.36 -0.14 -17.82
C GLY A 36 12.79 -0.32 -17.28
N PRO A 37 13.47 0.74 -16.80
CA PRO A 37 14.82 0.63 -16.24
C PRO A 37 14.87 0.04 -14.83
N VAL A 38 13.75 -0.09 -14.15
CA VAL A 38 13.68 -0.64 -12.78
C VAL A 38 13.48 -2.14 -12.84
N HIS A 39 14.50 -2.88 -12.40
CA HIS A 39 14.46 -4.34 -12.29
C HIS A 39 14.03 -4.78 -10.90
N VAL A 40 13.01 -5.63 -10.82
CA VAL A 40 12.48 -6.22 -9.58
C VAL A 40 12.76 -7.72 -9.61
N GLU A 41 13.88 -8.13 -9.00
CA GLU A 41 14.35 -9.53 -9.02
C GLU A 41 13.37 -10.47 -8.32
N THR A 42 12.89 -10.08 -7.14
CA THR A 42 11.80 -10.79 -6.45
C THR A 42 10.52 -9.99 -6.63
N PRO A 43 9.52 -10.46 -7.39
CA PRO A 43 8.34 -9.67 -7.73
C PRO A 43 7.36 -9.55 -6.54
N VAL A 44 7.84 -8.94 -5.47
CA VAL A 44 7.11 -8.62 -4.24
C VAL A 44 7.13 -7.12 -4.03
N VAL A 45 5.97 -6.52 -3.87
CA VAL A 45 5.79 -5.09 -3.67
C VAL A 45 5.31 -4.81 -2.24
N LEU A 46 5.97 -3.92 -1.51
CA LEU A 46 5.35 -3.33 -0.32
C LEU A 46 4.30 -2.32 -0.77
N SER A 47 3.03 -2.64 -0.53
CA SER A 47 1.91 -1.73 -0.85
C SER A 47 2.02 -0.43 -0.06
N PRO A 48 1.81 0.72 -0.68
CA PRO A 48 1.77 2.00 0.01
C PRO A 48 0.63 2.04 1.03
N MET A 49 0.95 2.38 2.27
CA MET A 49 -0.01 2.46 3.38
C MET A 49 0.20 3.79 4.13
N ALA A 50 -0.79 4.68 4.05
CA ALA A 50 -0.75 6.00 4.69
C ALA A 50 -0.46 5.91 6.19
N GLY A 51 0.55 6.65 6.64
CA GLY A 51 1.05 6.64 8.01
C GLY A 51 1.77 5.36 8.42
N VAL A 52 2.19 4.50 7.48
CA VAL A 52 2.88 3.22 7.77
C VAL A 52 4.14 3.08 6.95
N THR A 53 4.07 3.27 5.63
CA THR A 53 5.20 3.00 4.73
C THR A 53 6.09 4.23 4.50
N ASN A 54 6.39 4.95 5.60
CA ASN A 54 7.50 5.90 5.64
C ASN A 54 8.84 5.17 5.46
N TRP A 55 9.94 5.89 5.16
CA TRP A 55 11.19 5.22 4.87
C TRP A 55 11.74 4.36 6.02
N PRO A 56 11.55 4.66 7.32
CA PRO A 56 11.92 3.76 8.41
C PRO A 56 11.31 2.37 8.28
N PHE A 57 10.02 2.28 8.00
CA PHE A 57 9.35 0.99 7.86
C PHE A 57 9.75 0.28 6.56
N ARG A 58 9.96 1.02 5.45
CA ARG A 58 10.44 0.44 4.20
C ARG A 58 11.83 -0.19 4.36
N VAL A 59 12.78 0.52 4.99
CA VAL A 59 14.12 0.00 5.28
C VAL A 59 14.08 -1.29 6.09
N ILE A 60 13.20 -1.37 7.09
CA ILE A 60 13.04 -2.59 7.87
C ILE A 60 12.50 -3.73 6.99
N CYS A 61 11.48 -3.50 6.19
CA CYS A 61 10.94 -4.51 5.28
C CYS A 61 11.99 -4.94 4.23
N GLU A 62 12.69 -3.97 3.62
CA GLU A 62 13.73 -4.23 2.63
C GLU A 62 14.89 -5.04 3.19
N SER A 63 15.23 -4.88 4.47
CA SER A 63 16.30 -5.67 5.11
C SER A 63 16.02 -7.18 5.13
N TYR A 64 14.77 -7.57 5.04
CA TYR A 64 14.35 -8.97 4.94
C TYR A 64 14.19 -9.47 3.50
N GLY A 65 13.89 -8.57 2.55
CA GLY A 65 13.70 -8.94 1.13
C GLY A 65 14.29 -7.89 0.19
N PRO A 66 15.61 -7.74 0.09
CA PRO A 66 16.28 -6.58 -0.53
C PRO A 66 16.09 -6.45 -2.05
N ASP A 67 15.40 -7.40 -2.68
CA ASP A 67 15.25 -7.50 -4.14
C ASP A 67 13.80 -7.25 -4.59
N GLY A 68 12.94 -6.75 -3.68
CA GLY A 68 11.56 -6.35 -3.95
C GLY A 68 11.42 -4.85 -4.25
N LEU A 69 10.19 -4.38 -4.42
CA LEU A 69 9.84 -2.97 -4.64
C LEU A 69 9.10 -2.40 -3.41
N TYR A 70 9.67 -1.36 -2.78
CA TYR A 70 9.15 -0.78 -1.53
C TYR A 70 8.56 0.61 -1.78
N VAL A 71 7.23 0.69 -1.94
CA VAL A 71 6.54 1.92 -2.33
C VAL A 71 6.27 2.80 -1.11
N ALA A 72 6.64 4.09 -1.19
CA ALA A 72 6.33 5.09 -0.18
C ALA A 72 4.82 5.28 -0.02
N GLU A 73 4.39 5.71 1.17
CA GLU A 73 2.99 6.08 1.38
C GLU A 73 2.55 7.22 0.43
N MET A 74 1.23 7.29 0.16
CA MET A 74 0.71 8.24 -0.81
C MET A 74 1.02 9.69 -0.43
N ILE A 75 1.52 10.46 -1.38
CA ILE A 75 1.84 11.86 -1.26
C ILE A 75 0.81 12.66 -2.06
N THR A 76 0.14 13.59 -1.40
CA THR A 76 -0.82 14.45 -2.08
C THR A 76 -0.09 15.40 -3.02
N ALA A 77 -0.40 15.35 -4.32
CA ALA A 77 0.23 16.17 -5.34
C ALA A 77 0.16 17.66 -5.02
N ARG A 78 -1.01 18.16 -4.58
CA ARG A 78 -1.19 19.55 -4.16
C ARG A 78 -0.27 19.94 -3.00
N ALA A 79 -0.10 19.08 -1.99
CA ALA A 79 0.80 19.35 -0.87
C ALA A 79 2.27 19.40 -1.32
N LEU A 80 2.67 18.53 -2.25
CA LEU A 80 4.02 18.55 -2.83
C LEU A 80 4.25 19.84 -3.65
N VAL A 81 3.33 20.23 -4.49
CA VAL A 81 3.40 21.48 -5.27
C VAL A 81 3.45 22.70 -4.35
N ALA A 82 2.69 22.69 -3.25
CA ALA A 82 2.72 23.73 -2.22
C ALA A 82 3.98 23.67 -1.31
N ARG A 83 4.91 22.74 -1.55
CA ARG A 83 6.13 22.56 -0.75
C ARG A 83 5.85 22.33 0.74
N ASN A 84 4.75 21.66 1.05
CA ASN A 84 4.40 21.36 2.43
C ASN A 84 5.50 20.53 3.09
N PRO A 85 6.03 20.94 4.29
CA PRO A 85 7.15 20.24 4.94
C PRO A 85 6.87 18.77 5.23
N LYS A 86 5.62 18.40 5.55
CA LYS A 86 5.24 17.00 5.77
C LYS A 86 5.28 16.21 4.46
N ALA A 87 4.76 16.76 3.36
CA ALA A 87 4.83 16.10 2.04
C ALA A 87 6.28 15.90 1.59
N LEU A 88 7.14 16.92 1.75
CA LEU A 88 8.57 16.82 1.45
C LEU A 88 9.28 15.76 2.31
N ARG A 89 8.91 15.65 3.61
CA ARG A 89 9.45 14.58 4.48
C ARG A 89 9.05 13.19 3.98
N LEU A 90 7.81 13.01 3.52
CA LEU A 90 7.33 11.74 2.98
C LEU A 90 8.01 11.34 1.67
N CYS A 91 8.55 12.31 0.91
CA CYS A 91 9.34 12.06 -0.29
C CYS A 91 10.77 11.59 0.01
N ARG A 92 11.20 11.58 1.27
CA ARG A 92 12.55 11.16 1.64
C ARG A 92 12.72 9.65 1.54
N PHE A 93 13.90 9.24 1.10
CA PHE A 93 14.37 7.86 1.08
C PHE A 93 15.65 7.74 1.90
N ALA A 94 15.85 6.59 2.52
CA ALA A 94 17.10 6.29 3.18
C ALA A 94 18.20 6.02 2.12
N PRO A 95 19.47 6.34 2.41
CA PRO A 95 20.58 6.04 1.49
C PRO A 95 20.76 4.56 1.16
N SER A 96 20.18 3.66 1.96
CA SER A 96 20.21 2.21 1.77
C SER A 96 19.13 1.68 0.83
N GLU A 97 18.06 2.44 0.56
CA GLU A 97 16.99 2.01 -0.33
C GLU A 97 17.49 1.96 -1.78
N LYS A 98 17.41 0.80 -2.41
CA LYS A 98 17.93 0.55 -3.76
C LYS A 98 17.11 1.23 -4.86
N ILE A 99 15.78 1.25 -4.67
CA ILE A 99 14.82 1.81 -5.62
C ILE A 99 13.94 2.80 -4.86
N ARG A 100 14.03 4.07 -5.22
CA ARG A 100 13.20 5.13 -4.65
C ARG A 100 11.85 5.13 -5.35
N SER A 101 10.88 4.43 -4.78
CA SER A 101 9.53 4.30 -5.32
C SER A 101 8.56 5.21 -4.58
N LEU A 102 7.98 6.19 -5.26
CA LEU A 102 7.14 7.25 -4.70
C LEU A 102 5.72 7.14 -5.23
N GLN A 103 4.71 7.16 -4.33
CA GLN A 103 3.31 7.16 -4.76
C GLN A 103 2.70 8.56 -4.71
N LEU A 104 2.20 9.02 -5.87
CA LEU A 104 1.45 10.27 -6.00
C LEU A 104 -0.07 10.03 -5.95
N TYR A 105 -0.78 10.99 -5.37
CA TYR A 105 -2.23 11.05 -5.31
C TYR A 105 -2.74 12.46 -5.65
N GLY A 106 -3.78 12.53 -6.47
CA GLY A 106 -4.45 13.79 -6.80
C GLY A 106 -5.65 13.57 -7.72
N VAL A 107 -6.51 14.60 -7.83
CA VAL A 107 -7.69 14.59 -8.71
C VAL A 107 -7.60 15.62 -9.81
N ASN A 108 -6.73 16.63 -9.68
CA ASN A 108 -6.52 17.67 -10.69
C ASN A 108 -5.33 17.29 -11.59
N PRO A 109 -5.54 16.99 -12.89
CA PRO A 109 -4.48 16.53 -13.78
C PRO A 109 -3.28 17.49 -13.86
N SER A 110 -3.53 18.80 -13.88
CA SER A 110 -2.47 19.81 -13.93
C SER A 110 -1.61 19.83 -12.65
N ILE A 111 -2.23 19.66 -11.49
CA ILE A 111 -1.51 19.62 -10.21
C ILE A 111 -0.71 18.32 -10.08
N VAL A 112 -1.26 17.17 -10.51
CA VAL A 112 -0.53 15.90 -10.50
C VAL A 112 0.66 15.92 -11.47
N GLU A 113 0.48 16.51 -12.65
CA GLU A 113 1.58 16.76 -13.61
C GLU A 113 2.69 17.64 -13.00
N GLN A 114 2.32 18.75 -12.34
CA GLN A 114 3.29 19.62 -11.66
C GLN A 114 4.04 18.87 -10.56
N ALA A 115 3.33 18.05 -9.78
CA ALA A 115 3.96 17.23 -8.76
C ALA A 115 4.95 16.22 -9.37
N ALA A 116 4.57 15.56 -10.47
CA ALA A 116 5.47 14.65 -11.20
C ALA A 116 6.70 15.40 -11.74
N LYS A 117 6.55 16.61 -12.29
CA LYS A 117 7.69 17.44 -12.71
C LYS A 117 8.63 17.73 -11.55
N ILE A 118 8.13 18.10 -10.38
CA ILE A 118 8.94 18.33 -9.19
C ILE A 118 9.72 17.05 -8.81
N VAL A 119 9.07 15.88 -8.84
CA VAL A 119 9.72 14.60 -8.52
C VAL A 119 10.88 14.32 -9.49
N ILE A 120 10.69 14.61 -10.77
CA ILE A 120 11.70 14.39 -11.81
C ILE A 120 12.81 15.43 -11.73
N ASP A 121 12.46 16.72 -11.72
CA ASP A 121 13.42 17.84 -11.75
C ASP A 121 14.38 17.82 -10.53
N GLU A 122 13.88 17.37 -9.38
CA GLU A 122 14.65 17.27 -8.14
C GLU A 122 15.21 15.86 -7.89
N ASN A 123 15.09 14.96 -8.87
CA ASN A 123 15.58 13.57 -8.79
C ASN A 123 15.15 12.88 -7.49
N MET A 124 13.85 12.98 -7.16
CA MET A 124 13.32 12.45 -5.90
C MET A 124 13.02 10.95 -5.95
N ALA A 125 12.78 10.37 -7.14
CA ALA A 125 12.38 8.98 -7.27
C ALA A 125 12.92 8.32 -8.56
N ASP A 126 13.09 7.00 -8.50
CA ASP A 126 13.46 6.13 -9.62
C ASP A 126 12.23 5.46 -10.24
N HIS A 127 11.09 5.50 -9.52
CA HIS A 127 9.81 4.93 -9.92
C HIS A 127 8.67 5.76 -9.32
N VAL A 128 7.61 6.00 -10.10
CA VAL A 128 6.39 6.68 -9.65
C VAL A 128 5.20 5.73 -9.73
N ASP A 129 4.48 5.58 -8.62
CA ASP A 129 3.21 4.86 -8.57
C ASP A 129 2.03 5.85 -8.44
N LEU A 130 0.92 5.58 -9.08
CA LEU A 130 -0.29 6.40 -9.01
C LEU A 130 -1.37 5.75 -8.16
N ASN A 131 -1.90 6.48 -7.17
CA ASN A 131 -2.92 5.98 -6.27
C ASN A 131 -4.33 6.16 -6.82
N PHE A 132 -4.94 5.05 -7.22
CA PHE A 132 -6.35 4.96 -7.60
C PHE A 132 -7.07 3.86 -6.79
N GLY A 133 -6.56 3.53 -5.60
CA GLY A 133 -7.09 2.46 -4.78
C GLY A 133 -7.46 2.87 -3.34
N CYS A 134 -7.25 4.11 -2.93
CA CYS A 134 -7.56 4.55 -1.56
C CYS A 134 -9.08 4.64 -1.34
N PRO A 135 -9.68 3.85 -0.39
CA PRO A 135 -11.12 3.81 -0.18
C PRO A 135 -11.60 4.76 0.93
N VAL A 136 -10.70 5.59 1.48
CA VAL A 136 -11.01 6.42 2.65
C VAL A 136 -12.01 7.51 2.27
N PRO A 137 -13.12 7.72 3.05
CA PRO A 137 -14.15 8.71 2.74
C PRO A 137 -13.63 10.14 2.50
N LYS A 138 -12.54 10.53 3.16
CA LYS A 138 -11.91 11.83 2.95
C LYS A 138 -11.37 11.99 1.52
N VAL A 139 -10.97 10.88 0.89
CA VAL A 139 -10.46 10.82 -0.48
C VAL A 139 -11.59 10.65 -1.49
N THR A 140 -12.46 9.66 -1.29
CA THR A 140 -13.50 9.30 -2.25
C THR A 140 -14.60 10.36 -2.37
N ARG A 141 -14.92 11.08 -1.28
CA ARG A 141 -15.88 12.19 -1.29
C ARG A 141 -15.46 13.32 -2.23
N ARG A 142 -14.18 13.40 -2.57
CA ARG A 142 -13.61 14.36 -3.51
C ARG A 142 -13.33 13.74 -4.88
N GLY A 143 -13.92 12.60 -5.19
CA GLY A 143 -13.72 11.91 -6.46
C GLY A 143 -12.35 11.26 -6.66
N GLY A 144 -11.53 11.18 -5.60
CA GLY A 144 -10.18 10.66 -5.69
C GLY A 144 -10.04 9.19 -5.26
N GLY A 145 -8.81 8.67 -5.32
CA GLY A 145 -8.51 7.30 -4.96
C GLY A 145 -9.33 6.29 -5.75
N SER A 146 -9.99 5.36 -5.07
CA SER A 146 -10.79 4.31 -5.70
C SER A 146 -12.09 4.79 -6.37
N ALA A 147 -12.49 6.04 -6.18
CA ALA A 147 -13.63 6.63 -6.88
C ALA A 147 -13.25 7.17 -8.28
N LEU A 148 -11.98 7.55 -8.47
CA LEU A 148 -11.53 8.27 -9.66
C LEU A 148 -11.60 7.45 -10.96
N PRO A 149 -11.29 6.15 -11.00
CA PRO A 149 -11.36 5.36 -12.22
C PRO A 149 -12.77 5.25 -12.83
N TRP A 150 -13.81 5.61 -12.10
CA TRP A 150 -15.16 5.71 -12.65
C TRP A 150 -15.26 6.82 -13.71
N LYS A 151 -14.57 7.95 -13.54
CA LYS A 151 -14.47 9.03 -14.51
C LYS A 151 -13.29 8.76 -15.46
N THR A 152 -13.57 8.05 -16.54
CA THR A 152 -12.55 7.50 -17.44
C THR A 152 -11.73 8.57 -18.16
N ASP A 153 -12.37 9.69 -18.54
CA ASP A 153 -11.71 10.85 -19.12
C ASP A 153 -10.70 11.49 -18.17
N LEU A 154 -11.07 11.65 -16.91
CA LEU A 154 -10.23 12.24 -15.87
C LEU A 154 -9.08 11.29 -15.49
N PHE A 155 -9.39 10.00 -15.36
CA PHE A 155 -8.40 8.98 -15.07
C PHE A 155 -7.33 8.92 -16.18
N ARG A 156 -7.76 8.84 -17.44
CA ARG A 156 -6.88 8.85 -18.61
C ARG A 156 -6.00 10.08 -18.65
N GLU A 157 -6.57 11.26 -18.46
CA GLU A 157 -5.84 12.51 -18.50
C GLU A 157 -4.73 12.57 -17.43
N ILE A 158 -5.01 12.12 -16.21
CA ILE A 158 -4.00 12.07 -15.14
C ILE A 158 -2.87 11.13 -15.51
N VAL A 159 -3.20 9.88 -15.90
CA VAL A 159 -2.19 8.87 -16.25
C VAL A 159 -1.32 9.38 -17.39
N GLN A 160 -1.92 9.85 -18.49
CA GLN A 160 -1.23 10.35 -19.67
C GLN A 160 -0.25 11.48 -19.34
N ARG A 161 -0.68 12.47 -18.55
CA ARG A 161 0.16 13.60 -18.18
C ARG A 161 1.35 13.19 -17.33
N VAL A 162 1.15 12.29 -16.37
CA VAL A 162 2.23 11.81 -15.48
C VAL A 162 3.19 10.94 -16.28
N VAL A 163 2.71 9.98 -17.05
CA VAL A 163 3.56 9.12 -17.90
C VAL A 163 4.40 9.97 -18.84
N LYS A 164 3.81 10.95 -19.50
CA LYS A 164 4.54 11.85 -20.42
C LYS A 164 5.71 12.57 -19.74
N VAL A 165 5.52 13.03 -18.50
CA VAL A 165 6.59 13.69 -17.72
C VAL A 165 7.67 12.71 -17.32
N CYS A 166 7.28 11.53 -16.79
CA CYS A 166 8.19 10.55 -16.26
C CYS A 166 8.99 9.83 -17.35
N ASP A 167 8.35 9.45 -18.46
CA ASP A 167 9.00 8.80 -19.60
C ASP A 167 10.12 9.68 -20.22
N ALA A 168 9.93 11.00 -20.25
CA ALA A 168 10.97 11.93 -20.71
C ALA A 168 12.26 11.87 -19.89
N ALA A 169 12.19 11.41 -18.64
CA ALA A 169 13.31 11.20 -17.74
C ALA A 169 13.66 9.72 -17.55
N ASN A 170 13.05 8.82 -18.32
CA ASN A 170 13.20 7.37 -18.19
C ASN A 170 12.84 6.84 -16.79
N VAL A 171 11.84 7.43 -16.13
CA VAL A 171 11.28 7.00 -14.85
C VAL A 171 9.97 6.26 -15.11
N PRO A 172 9.84 4.97 -14.76
CA PRO A 172 8.63 4.19 -15.02
C PRO A 172 7.49 4.63 -14.12
N VAL A 173 6.26 4.53 -14.66
CA VAL A 173 5.02 4.79 -13.94
C VAL A 173 4.21 3.50 -13.81
N THR A 174 3.65 3.26 -12.62
CA THR A 174 2.67 2.20 -12.36
C THR A 174 1.38 2.77 -11.79
N ALA A 175 0.30 1.99 -11.84
CA ALA A 175 -0.98 2.37 -11.26
C ALA A 175 -1.46 1.34 -10.24
N LYS A 176 -1.87 1.80 -9.05
CA LYS A 176 -2.50 0.93 -8.05
C LYS A 176 -3.98 1.22 -7.95
N ILE A 177 -4.81 0.21 -8.31
CA ILE A 177 -6.27 0.30 -8.42
C ILE A 177 -6.99 -0.65 -7.46
N ARG A 178 -8.32 -0.51 -7.37
CA ARG A 178 -9.27 -1.49 -6.81
C ARG A 178 -10.20 -2.02 -7.89
N VAL A 179 -11.00 -3.06 -7.56
CA VAL A 179 -12.00 -3.65 -8.46
C VAL A 179 -13.00 -2.59 -8.95
N GLY A 180 -13.38 -1.67 -8.08
CA GLY A 180 -14.32 -0.62 -8.42
C GLY A 180 -14.84 0.08 -7.15
N ILE A 181 -15.98 0.74 -7.31
CA ILE A 181 -16.69 1.39 -6.20
C ILE A 181 -17.47 0.34 -5.40
N ASP A 182 -18.24 -0.47 -6.08
CA ASP A 182 -18.98 -1.63 -5.60
C ASP A 182 -19.11 -2.64 -6.76
N HIS A 183 -19.86 -3.74 -6.58
CA HIS A 183 -20.01 -4.78 -7.61
C HIS A 183 -20.89 -4.37 -8.80
N GLU A 184 -21.67 -3.30 -8.68
CA GLU A 184 -22.44 -2.75 -9.81
C GLU A 184 -21.61 -1.71 -10.60
N HIS A 185 -20.55 -1.16 -9.97
CA HIS A 185 -19.71 -0.10 -10.52
C HIS A 185 -18.24 -0.52 -10.50
N GLU A 186 -17.95 -1.66 -11.14
CA GLU A 186 -16.60 -2.15 -11.35
C GLU A 186 -15.86 -1.31 -12.40
N THR A 187 -14.57 -1.09 -12.21
CA THR A 187 -13.76 -0.22 -13.06
C THR A 187 -12.42 -0.84 -13.45
N PHE A 188 -12.03 -1.96 -12.86
CA PHE A 188 -10.65 -2.47 -12.90
C PHE A 188 -10.19 -2.85 -14.31
N LEU A 189 -11.04 -3.44 -15.16
CA LEU A 189 -10.67 -3.78 -16.53
C LEU A 189 -10.40 -2.55 -17.36
N GLU A 190 -11.36 -1.61 -17.40
CA GLU A 190 -11.21 -0.39 -18.16
C GLU A 190 -10.06 0.49 -17.66
N ALA A 191 -9.89 0.58 -16.33
CA ALA A 191 -8.76 1.28 -15.74
C ALA A 191 -7.42 0.61 -16.07
N GLY A 192 -7.38 -0.73 -16.12
CA GLY A 192 -6.22 -1.49 -16.55
C GLY A 192 -5.84 -1.19 -18.00
N HIS A 193 -6.80 -1.25 -18.91
CA HIS A 193 -6.60 -0.93 -20.33
C HIS A 193 -6.11 0.52 -20.50
N ILE A 194 -6.76 1.49 -19.87
CA ILE A 194 -6.33 2.89 -19.93
C ILE A 194 -4.90 3.04 -19.41
N ALA A 195 -4.57 2.42 -18.27
CA ALA A 195 -3.22 2.48 -17.72
C ALA A 195 -2.16 1.92 -18.69
N GLN A 196 -2.45 0.78 -19.33
CA GLN A 196 -1.59 0.18 -20.36
C GLN A 196 -1.46 1.07 -21.60
N GLU A 197 -2.57 1.54 -22.15
CA GLU A 197 -2.61 2.39 -23.35
C GLU A 197 -1.82 3.69 -23.15
N GLU A 198 -1.92 4.31 -21.98
CA GLU A 198 -1.19 5.53 -21.64
C GLU A 198 0.25 5.31 -21.18
N GLY A 199 0.73 4.05 -21.14
CA GLY A 199 2.14 3.71 -20.98
C GLY A 199 2.60 3.35 -19.58
N CYS A 200 1.69 3.05 -18.64
CA CYS A 200 2.08 2.45 -17.36
C CYS A 200 2.85 1.14 -17.60
N LYS A 201 3.85 0.87 -16.75
CA LYS A 201 4.69 -0.33 -16.87
C LYS A 201 4.14 -1.53 -16.11
N ALA A 202 3.20 -1.32 -15.20
CA ALA A 202 2.45 -2.38 -14.51
C ALA A 202 1.21 -1.81 -13.84
N VAL A 203 0.27 -2.71 -13.48
CA VAL A 203 -0.89 -2.40 -12.66
C VAL A 203 -0.89 -3.28 -11.41
N THR A 204 -1.16 -2.68 -10.24
CA THR A 204 -1.42 -3.43 -9.01
C THR A 204 -2.91 -3.42 -8.70
N LEU A 205 -3.56 -4.57 -8.68
CA LEU A 205 -4.98 -4.69 -8.35
C LEU A 205 -5.18 -5.15 -6.90
N HIS A 206 -5.77 -4.31 -6.06
CA HIS A 206 -6.36 -4.78 -4.81
C HIS A 206 -7.75 -5.35 -5.10
N ALA A 207 -7.87 -6.66 -4.99
CA ALA A 207 -9.07 -7.41 -5.38
C ALA A 207 -10.22 -7.28 -4.38
N ARG A 208 -10.57 -6.03 -4.06
CA ARG A 208 -11.75 -5.57 -3.31
C ARG A 208 -12.31 -4.30 -3.92
N THR A 209 -13.61 -4.09 -3.77
CA THR A 209 -14.26 -2.83 -4.08
C THR A 209 -13.98 -1.78 -2.98
N THR A 210 -14.38 -0.54 -3.25
CA THR A 210 -14.35 0.53 -2.24
C THR A 210 -15.30 0.26 -1.08
N ALA A 211 -16.49 -0.27 -1.38
CA ALA A 211 -17.54 -0.59 -0.41
C ALA A 211 -17.09 -1.70 0.57
N GLU A 212 -16.41 -2.73 0.09
CA GLU A 212 -15.85 -3.80 0.94
C GLU A 212 -14.76 -3.29 1.90
N TYR A 213 -14.08 -2.21 1.54
CA TYR A 213 -13.03 -1.58 2.33
C TYR A 213 -11.88 -2.53 2.66
N TYR A 214 -11.94 -3.24 3.80
CA TYR A 214 -10.98 -4.26 4.25
C TYR A 214 -11.68 -5.48 4.87
N GLY A 215 -12.99 -5.58 4.73
CA GLY A 215 -13.81 -6.71 5.18
C GLY A 215 -13.91 -7.81 4.14
N GLY A 216 -14.53 -8.91 4.50
CA GLY A 216 -14.76 -10.04 3.61
C GLY A 216 -13.48 -10.64 3.03
N HIS A 217 -13.64 -11.46 2.00
CA HIS A 217 -12.55 -12.05 1.22
C HIS A 217 -12.14 -11.14 0.06
N SER A 218 -10.86 -11.13 -0.27
CA SER A 218 -10.36 -10.55 -1.51
C SER A 218 -10.69 -11.50 -2.66
N ASP A 219 -11.38 -11.03 -3.69
CA ASP A 219 -11.76 -11.85 -4.84
C ASP A 219 -10.61 -11.94 -5.85
N TRP A 220 -9.76 -12.95 -5.67
CA TRP A 220 -8.60 -13.15 -6.53
C TRP A 220 -8.95 -13.46 -7.99
N SER A 221 -10.18 -13.91 -8.28
CA SER A 221 -10.62 -14.15 -9.67
C SER A 221 -10.52 -12.87 -10.51
N ARG A 222 -10.76 -11.69 -9.90
CA ARG A 222 -10.62 -10.38 -10.58
C ARG A 222 -9.17 -10.07 -10.97
N ILE A 223 -8.20 -10.59 -10.21
CA ILE A 223 -6.78 -10.48 -10.59
C ILE A 223 -6.52 -11.32 -11.84
N GLY A 224 -6.98 -12.58 -11.85
CA GLY A 224 -6.84 -13.46 -13.01
C GLY A 224 -7.51 -12.90 -14.27
N GLU A 225 -8.71 -12.31 -14.11
CA GLU A 225 -9.42 -11.65 -15.20
C GLU A 225 -8.59 -10.46 -15.76
N LEU A 226 -8.03 -9.61 -14.90
CA LEU A 226 -7.18 -8.50 -15.34
C LEU A 226 -5.88 -9.00 -16.01
N VAL A 227 -5.29 -10.07 -15.50
CA VAL A 227 -4.11 -10.70 -16.12
C VAL A 227 -4.39 -11.17 -17.54
N SER A 228 -5.58 -11.70 -17.80
CA SER A 228 -5.96 -12.17 -19.15
C SER A 228 -6.19 -11.05 -20.16
N GLU A 229 -6.43 -9.83 -19.68
CA GLU A 229 -6.77 -8.67 -20.50
C GLU A 229 -5.59 -7.73 -20.79
N LEU A 230 -4.50 -7.81 -20.00
CA LEU A 230 -3.37 -6.88 -20.11
C LEU A 230 -2.08 -7.58 -20.59
N ASP A 231 -1.30 -6.88 -21.43
CA ASP A 231 0.04 -7.31 -21.85
C ASP A 231 1.13 -6.87 -20.85
N ILE A 232 0.86 -5.88 -20.02
CA ILE A 232 1.77 -5.40 -18.98
C ILE A 232 1.64 -6.23 -17.69
N PRO A 233 2.69 -6.31 -16.86
CA PRO A 233 2.65 -7.04 -15.60
C PRO A 233 1.52 -6.58 -14.68
N VAL A 234 0.78 -7.54 -14.10
CA VAL A 234 -0.20 -7.32 -13.04
C VAL A 234 0.34 -7.85 -11.73
N PHE A 235 0.34 -7.02 -10.68
CA PHE A 235 0.62 -7.45 -9.31
C PHE A 235 -0.68 -7.66 -8.54
N GLY A 236 -0.84 -8.86 -7.97
CA GLY A 236 -2.01 -9.19 -7.17
C GLY A 236 -1.89 -8.68 -5.74
N ASN A 237 -3.00 -8.14 -5.19
CA ASN A 237 -3.03 -7.62 -3.83
C ASN A 237 -4.36 -7.97 -3.13
N GLY A 238 -4.26 -8.37 -1.86
CA GLY A 238 -5.38 -8.68 -0.97
C GLY A 238 -5.25 -10.05 -0.32
N ASP A 239 -5.43 -10.09 1.01
CA ASP A 239 -5.42 -11.28 1.85
C ASP A 239 -4.17 -12.17 1.72
N ILE A 240 -3.01 -11.55 1.58
CA ILE A 240 -1.71 -12.22 1.68
C ILE A 240 -1.21 -12.04 3.12
N TRP A 241 -1.31 -13.10 3.91
CA TRP A 241 -0.92 -13.14 5.32
C TRP A 241 0.32 -13.97 5.56
N GLY A 242 0.62 -14.91 4.66
CA GLY A 242 1.76 -15.78 4.67
C GLY A 242 2.36 -15.99 3.28
N ALA A 243 3.49 -16.71 3.24
CA ALA A 243 4.17 -17.02 1.98
C ALA A 243 3.35 -17.97 1.09
N ASN A 244 2.54 -18.85 1.69
CA ASN A 244 1.67 -19.75 0.94
C ASN A 244 0.57 -18.98 0.20
N ASP A 245 0.02 -17.90 0.82
CA ASP A 245 -0.98 -17.05 0.15
C ASP A 245 -0.37 -16.39 -1.09
N ALA A 246 0.91 -15.95 -1.01
CA ALA A 246 1.61 -15.35 -2.14
C ALA A 246 1.78 -16.36 -3.30
N LEU A 247 2.21 -17.60 -3.00
CA LEU A 247 2.32 -18.67 -3.99
C LEU A 247 0.96 -19.03 -4.61
N ALA A 248 -0.07 -19.15 -3.75
CA ALA A 248 -1.42 -19.49 -4.19
C ALA A 248 -1.99 -18.39 -5.11
N MET A 249 -1.81 -17.12 -4.75
CA MET A 249 -2.26 -16.00 -5.59
C MET A 249 -1.64 -16.06 -6.98
N VAL A 250 -0.31 -16.25 -7.08
CA VAL A 250 0.34 -16.36 -8.40
C VAL A 250 -0.13 -17.60 -9.17
N ALA A 251 -0.28 -18.74 -8.47
CA ALA A 251 -0.73 -19.99 -9.10
C ALA A 251 -2.18 -19.90 -9.60
N GLU A 252 -3.08 -19.28 -8.84
CA GLU A 252 -4.50 -19.17 -9.17
C GLU A 252 -4.78 -18.13 -10.25
N THR A 253 -4.02 -17.01 -10.26
CA THR A 253 -4.34 -15.85 -11.09
C THR A 253 -3.39 -15.63 -12.25
N GLY A 254 -2.21 -16.23 -12.23
CA GLY A 254 -1.17 -15.98 -13.22
C GLY A 254 -0.52 -14.59 -13.12
N CYS A 255 -0.75 -13.84 -12.03
CA CYS A 255 -0.16 -12.52 -11.85
C CYS A 255 1.38 -12.59 -11.79
N ALA A 256 2.05 -11.53 -12.22
CA ALA A 256 3.50 -11.46 -12.32
C ALA A 256 4.20 -11.44 -10.96
N GLY A 257 3.49 -11.02 -9.92
CA GLY A 257 3.98 -10.93 -8.55
C GLY A 257 2.89 -10.46 -7.61
N VAL A 258 3.26 -10.20 -6.36
CA VAL A 258 2.30 -9.88 -5.29
C VAL A 258 2.62 -8.56 -4.59
N ALA A 259 1.58 -7.87 -4.12
CA ALA A 259 1.73 -6.66 -3.32
C ALA A 259 1.20 -6.89 -1.89
N ILE A 260 2.05 -6.62 -0.91
CA ILE A 260 1.80 -6.91 0.51
C ILE A 260 1.42 -5.63 1.24
N GLY A 261 0.23 -5.61 1.82
CA GLY A 261 -0.21 -4.54 2.71
C GLY A 261 -0.18 -4.97 4.18
N ARG A 262 -1.35 -5.20 4.75
CA ARG A 262 -1.52 -5.50 6.18
C ARG A 262 -0.75 -6.74 6.67
N GLY A 263 -0.46 -7.71 5.79
CA GLY A 263 0.26 -8.94 6.15
C GLY A 263 1.63 -8.69 6.77
N CYS A 264 2.34 -7.63 6.34
CA CYS A 264 3.66 -7.30 6.88
C CYS A 264 3.62 -6.43 8.15
N GLN A 265 2.46 -5.95 8.60
CA GLN A 265 2.36 -5.14 9.81
C GLN A 265 2.76 -5.93 11.06
N GLY A 266 3.87 -5.54 11.68
CA GLY A 266 4.49 -6.27 12.78
C GLY A 266 5.18 -7.59 12.37
N ARG A 267 5.35 -7.83 11.07
CA ARG A 267 6.01 -9.00 10.47
C ARG A 267 6.83 -8.61 9.24
N PRO A 268 7.83 -7.73 9.34
CA PRO A 268 8.62 -7.35 8.19
C PRO A 268 9.37 -8.53 7.55
N TRP A 269 9.66 -9.59 8.33
CA TRP A 269 10.25 -10.84 7.83
C TRP A 269 9.38 -11.62 6.85
N LEU A 270 8.09 -11.26 6.68
CA LEU A 270 7.24 -11.84 5.65
C LEU A 270 7.84 -11.68 4.25
N PHE A 271 8.62 -10.63 4.01
CA PHE A 271 9.32 -10.45 2.74
C PHE A 271 10.41 -11.50 2.52
N ALA A 272 11.11 -11.95 3.58
CA ALA A 272 12.04 -13.08 3.50
C ALA A 272 11.29 -14.39 3.25
N ASP A 273 10.18 -14.60 3.96
CA ASP A 273 9.37 -15.81 3.81
C ASP A 273 8.85 -15.96 2.37
N ILE A 274 8.37 -14.87 1.76
CA ILE A 274 7.89 -14.88 0.37
C ILE A 274 9.04 -15.04 -0.62
N LYS A 275 10.17 -14.34 -0.41
CA LYS A 275 11.37 -14.51 -1.23
C LYS A 275 11.82 -15.97 -1.27
N ASN A 276 11.92 -16.60 -0.09
CA ASN A 276 12.29 -18.00 0.02
C ASN A 276 11.29 -18.92 -0.70
N ALA A 277 9.99 -18.66 -0.49
CA ALA A 277 8.94 -19.44 -1.14
C ALA A 277 8.99 -19.31 -2.68
N PHE A 278 9.21 -18.11 -3.20
CA PHE A 278 9.35 -17.84 -4.62
C PHE A 278 10.62 -18.49 -5.22
N ALA A 279 11.66 -18.65 -4.42
CA ALA A 279 12.86 -19.43 -4.77
C ALA A 279 12.69 -20.94 -4.60
N GLY A 280 11.50 -21.43 -4.23
CA GLY A 280 11.21 -22.86 -4.02
C GLY A 280 11.65 -23.41 -2.66
N SER A 281 12.06 -22.56 -1.72
CA SER A 281 12.46 -22.96 -0.37
C SER A 281 11.28 -22.96 0.61
N ASP A 282 11.31 -23.92 1.56
CA ASP A 282 10.36 -23.98 2.67
C ASP A 282 10.84 -23.25 3.92
N GLU A 283 12.03 -22.64 3.86
CA GLU A 283 12.55 -21.86 4.98
C GLU A 283 11.62 -20.67 5.29
N ARG A 284 11.32 -20.54 6.57
CA ARG A 284 10.54 -19.43 7.13
C ARG A 284 11.29 -18.83 8.30
N VAL A 285 11.17 -17.52 8.46
CA VAL A 285 11.73 -16.81 9.61
C VAL A 285 10.87 -17.11 10.84
N ASP A 286 11.50 -17.71 11.87
CA ASP A 286 10.86 -18.01 13.16
C ASP A 286 11.52 -17.15 14.26
N PRO A 287 11.11 -15.88 14.42
CA PRO A 287 11.77 -14.95 15.32
C PRO A 287 11.38 -15.23 16.78
N THR A 288 12.32 -15.04 17.69
CA THR A 288 12.04 -14.90 19.11
C THR A 288 11.50 -13.50 19.43
N LEU A 289 10.96 -13.30 20.64
CA LEU A 289 10.60 -11.97 21.12
C LEU A 289 11.82 -11.02 21.17
N GLY A 290 13.00 -11.58 21.46
CA GLY A 290 14.26 -10.84 21.40
C GLY A 290 14.58 -10.31 20.00
N ASP A 291 14.33 -11.11 18.95
CA ASP A 291 14.48 -10.67 17.57
C ASP A 291 13.49 -9.55 17.24
N VAL A 292 12.24 -9.70 17.64
CA VAL A 292 11.20 -8.67 17.46
C VAL A 292 11.54 -7.41 18.23
N CYS A 293 12.10 -7.52 19.43
CA CYS A 293 12.56 -6.36 20.22
C CYS A 293 13.67 -5.58 19.50
N ARG A 294 14.61 -6.28 18.85
CA ARG A 294 15.64 -5.63 18.02
C ARG A 294 15.02 -4.86 16.83
N VAL A 295 13.99 -5.42 16.22
CA VAL A 295 13.24 -4.73 15.15
C VAL A 295 12.54 -3.49 15.71
N ILE A 296 11.91 -3.57 16.89
CA ILE A 296 11.26 -2.42 17.54
C ILE A 296 12.28 -1.32 17.82
N GLU A 297 13.42 -1.66 18.41
CA GLU A 297 14.48 -0.71 18.72
C GLU A 297 15.02 -0.05 17.46
N ARG A 298 15.36 -0.85 16.43
CA ARG A 298 15.82 -0.31 15.15
C ARG A 298 14.80 0.58 14.48
N HIS A 299 13.52 0.23 14.55
CA HIS A 299 12.44 1.06 14.01
C HIS A 299 12.33 2.40 14.74
N ALA A 300 12.47 2.41 16.07
CA ALA A 300 12.48 3.62 16.88
C ALA A 300 13.64 4.56 16.47
N GLU A 301 14.85 4.01 16.28
CA GLU A 301 16.02 4.76 15.84
C GLU A 301 15.82 5.38 14.46
N LEU A 302 15.35 4.59 13.48
CA LEU A 302 15.08 5.08 12.13
C LEU A 302 13.97 6.15 12.12
N LEU A 303 12.95 6.00 12.96
CA LEU A 303 11.92 7.03 13.11
C LEU A 303 12.48 8.32 13.72
N SER A 304 13.43 8.23 14.66
CA SER A 304 14.11 9.43 15.18
C SER A 304 14.86 10.16 14.07
N GLU A 305 15.58 9.42 13.20
CA GLU A 305 16.23 9.99 12.02
C GLU A 305 15.21 10.63 11.06
N PHE A 306 14.06 9.95 10.82
CA PHE A 306 12.98 10.45 9.95
C PHE A 306 12.37 11.75 10.45
N TYR A 307 12.31 11.94 11.78
CA TYR A 307 11.82 13.14 12.45
C TYR A 307 12.93 14.12 12.83
N ASP A 308 14.09 14.04 12.15
CA ASP A 308 15.21 14.97 12.32
C ASP A 308 15.71 15.06 13.77
N GLY A 309 15.68 13.95 14.52
CA GLY A 309 16.10 13.83 15.92
C GLY A 309 14.99 14.06 16.95
N ASP A 310 13.76 14.32 16.54
CA ASP A 310 12.62 14.42 17.46
C ASP A 310 12.18 13.03 17.94
N GLU A 311 12.81 12.55 19.03
CA GLU A 311 12.53 11.24 19.62
C GLU A 311 11.08 11.11 20.08
N ARG A 312 10.45 12.19 20.55
CA ARG A 312 9.07 12.17 21.00
C ARG A 312 8.12 11.88 19.84
N MET A 313 8.30 12.56 18.70
CA MET A 313 7.53 12.30 17.49
C MET A 313 7.78 10.87 16.98
N ALA A 314 9.02 10.40 17.00
CA ALA A 314 9.42 9.06 16.61
C ALA A 314 8.70 7.98 17.42
N VAL A 315 8.73 8.10 18.75
CA VAL A 315 8.12 7.13 19.65
C VAL A 315 6.59 7.16 19.56
N HIS A 316 5.98 8.34 19.37
CA HIS A 316 4.55 8.46 19.14
C HIS A 316 4.12 7.75 17.85
N ASP A 317 4.93 7.87 16.78
CA ASP A 317 4.68 7.14 15.53
C ASP A 317 4.89 5.63 15.69
N LEU A 318 5.89 5.22 16.45
CA LEU A 318 6.19 3.82 16.74
C LEU A 318 5.04 3.07 17.45
N ARG A 319 4.25 3.75 18.30
CA ARG A 319 3.21 3.13 19.15
C ARG A 319 2.29 2.18 18.40
N LYS A 320 1.82 2.55 17.22
CA LYS A 320 0.96 1.68 16.38
C LYS A 320 1.69 0.42 15.93
N HIS A 321 2.99 0.54 15.61
CA HIS A 321 3.82 -0.57 15.17
C HIS A 321 4.12 -1.55 16.30
N VAL A 322 4.39 -1.05 17.51
CA VAL A 322 4.59 -1.91 18.71
C VAL A 322 3.38 -2.80 18.94
N ALA A 323 2.15 -2.25 18.79
CA ALA A 323 0.93 -3.04 18.94
C ALA A 323 0.87 -4.20 17.93
N TRP A 324 1.40 -4.02 16.72
CA TRP A 324 1.49 -5.06 15.70
C TRP A 324 2.65 -6.03 15.93
N TYR A 325 3.82 -5.54 16.31
CA TYR A 325 5.00 -6.35 16.62
C TYR A 325 4.73 -7.32 17.79
N LEU A 326 4.11 -6.84 18.85
CA LEU A 326 3.80 -7.63 20.04
C LEU A 326 2.49 -8.43 19.92
N LYS A 327 1.83 -8.44 18.75
CA LYS A 327 0.60 -9.22 18.57
C LYS A 327 0.88 -10.71 18.77
N GLY A 328 0.08 -11.35 19.66
CA GLY A 328 0.13 -12.78 19.95
C GLY A 328 1.14 -13.17 21.02
N PHE A 329 2.20 -12.39 21.26
CA PHE A 329 3.12 -12.65 22.37
C PHE A 329 2.43 -12.46 23.73
N PRO A 330 2.74 -13.30 24.74
CA PRO A 330 2.14 -13.27 26.08
C PRO A 330 2.77 -12.17 26.96
N VAL A 331 2.87 -10.94 26.45
CA VAL A 331 3.54 -9.82 27.16
C VAL A 331 2.63 -9.06 28.13
N GLY A 332 1.33 -9.37 28.14
CA GLY A 332 0.37 -8.73 29.02
C GLY A 332 -0.05 -7.31 28.61
N GLY A 333 -1.14 -6.82 29.22
CA GLY A 333 -1.69 -5.48 28.94
C GLY A 333 -0.89 -4.36 29.55
N SER A 334 -0.22 -4.59 30.70
CA SER A 334 0.65 -3.61 31.37
C SER A 334 1.84 -3.23 30.51
N THR A 335 2.51 -4.22 29.93
CA THR A 335 3.64 -3.99 29.00
C THR A 335 3.21 -3.18 27.78
N ARG A 336 2.07 -3.56 27.18
CA ARG A 336 1.55 -2.81 26.01
C ARG A 336 1.24 -1.35 26.37
N ARG A 337 0.71 -1.10 27.56
CA ARG A 337 0.45 0.26 28.05
C ARG A 337 1.76 1.02 28.29
N ALA A 338 2.78 0.38 28.89
CA ALA A 338 4.08 1.01 29.13
C ALA A 338 4.72 1.51 27.83
N PHE A 339 4.67 0.73 26.74
CA PHE A 339 5.13 1.20 25.43
C PHE A 339 4.32 2.40 24.89
N MET A 340 3.03 2.50 25.21
CA MET A 340 2.21 3.67 24.82
C MET A 340 2.57 4.94 25.60
N GLU A 341 3.24 4.80 26.73
CA GLU A 341 3.68 5.88 27.62
C GLU A 341 5.13 6.34 27.38
N CYS A 342 5.89 5.61 26.54
CA CYS A 342 7.26 6.00 26.17
C CYS A 342 7.28 7.37 25.45
N GLU A 343 8.27 8.20 25.78
CA GLU A 343 8.43 9.54 25.21
C GLU A 343 9.80 9.73 24.50
N ASN A 344 10.74 8.79 24.64
CA ASN A 344 12.07 8.81 24.04
C ASN A 344 12.59 7.39 23.79
N LEU A 345 13.74 7.25 23.14
CA LEU A 345 14.35 5.97 22.81
C LEU A 345 14.81 5.18 24.04
N GLU A 346 15.25 5.84 25.09
CA GLU A 346 15.67 5.19 26.33
C GLU A 346 14.48 4.52 27.03
N ASP A 347 13.31 5.16 27.03
CA ASP A 347 12.09 4.54 27.53
C ASP A 347 11.76 3.25 26.76
N VAL A 348 11.86 3.27 25.42
CA VAL A 348 11.65 2.09 24.59
C VAL A 348 12.61 0.97 24.94
N ARG A 349 13.92 1.28 25.07
CA ARG A 349 14.95 0.30 25.48
C ARG A 349 14.68 -0.28 26.86
N ARG A 350 14.27 0.55 27.81
CA ARG A 350 13.90 0.11 29.15
C ARG A 350 12.73 -0.88 29.13
N GLU A 351 11.69 -0.61 28.35
CA GLU A 351 10.55 -1.52 28.27
C GLU A 351 10.92 -2.83 27.54
N ILE A 352 11.75 -2.77 26.50
CA ILE A 352 12.32 -3.96 25.83
C ILE A 352 13.10 -4.80 26.85
N GLY A 353 13.95 -4.19 27.68
CA GLY A 353 14.77 -4.89 28.67
C GLY A 353 14.00 -5.65 29.76
N ARG A 354 12.68 -5.43 29.88
CA ARG A 354 11.79 -6.15 30.80
C ARG A 354 11.19 -7.43 30.21
N LEU A 355 11.36 -7.65 28.90
CA LEU A 355 10.77 -8.78 28.19
C LEU A 355 11.72 -9.98 28.19
N ASP A 356 11.15 -11.19 28.26
CA ASP A 356 11.92 -12.41 28.06
C ASP A 356 12.23 -12.59 26.55
N PRO A 357 13.49 -12.48 26.15
CA PRO A 357 13.87 -12.53 24.73
C PRO A 357 13.70 -13.93 24.11
N ASN A 358 13.54 -14.98 24.93
CA ASN A 358 13.52 -16.37 24.46
C ASN A 358 12.11 -16.86 24.06
N ILE A 359 11.08 -16.05 24.28
CA ILE A 359 9.71 -16.42 23.88
C ILE A 359 9.64 -16.52 22.35
N ARG A 360 9.23 -17.67 21.84
CA ARG A 360 9.08 -17.92 20.41
C ARG A 360 7.87 -17.20 19.83
N PHE A 361 7.95 -16.90 18.55
CA PHE A 361 6.82 -16.32 17.82
C PHE A 361 5.62 -17.27 17.86
N PRO A 362 4.40 -16.80 18.17
CA PRO A 362 3.25 -17.67 18.30
C PRO A 362 2.75 -18.16 16.92
N GLU A 363 3.03 -19.41 16.58
CA GLU A 363 2.64 -20.03 15.30
C GLU A 363 1.17 -19.83 14.97
N ARG A 364 0.28 -19.92 16.00
CA ARG A 364 -1.17 -19.75 15.82
C ARG A 364 -1.61 -18.43 15.19
N ILE A 365 -0.72 -17.44 15.12
CA ILE A 365 -0.98 -16.13 14.54
C ILE A 365 -0.07 -15.79 13.36
N ALA A 366 0.81 -16.73 12.98
CA ALA A 366 1.81 -16.49 11.95
C ALA A 366 1.16 -15.98 10.66
N ASP A 367 0.22 -16.73 10.12
CA ASP A 367 -0.45 -16.44 8.84
C ASP A 367 -1.92 -16.00 9.06
N LYS A 368 -2.16 -15.21 10.10
CA LYS A 368 -3.50 -14.70 10.43
C LYS A 368 -3.62 -13.20 10.15
N PRO A 369 -4.84 -12.73 9.85
CA PRO A 369 -5.09 -11.34 9.54
C PRO A 369 -4.53 -10.35 10.55
N ARG A 370 -3.93 -9.28 10.03
CA ARG A 370 -3.28 -8.22 10.80
C ARG A 370 -3.84 -6.86 10.42
N GLY A 371 -3.58 -5.89 11.29
CA GLY A 371 -4.06 -4.53 11.09
C GLY A 371 -5.57 -4.39 11.32
N ARG A 372 -6.16 -3.42 10.66
CA ARG A 372 -7.59 -3.15 10.79
C ARG A 372 -8.37 -4.06 9.84
N VAL A 373 -9.12 -4.99 10.41
CA VAL A 373 -10.19 -5.69 9.71
C VAL A 373 -11.46 -4.87 9.97
N ARG A 374 -11.98 -4.18 8.98
CA ARG A 374 -13.21 -3.40 9.09
C ARG A 374 -14.17 -3.88 8.01
N PHE A 375 -15.41 -4.04 8.43
CA PHE A 375 -16.55 -4.41 7.59
C PHE A 375 -16.81 -3.36 6.50
N ALA A 376 -17.60 -3.77 5.51
CA ALA A 376 -18.12 -2.92 4.45
C ALA A 376 -18.57 -1.55 4.97
N LYS A 377 -18.32 -0.51 4.22
CA LYS A 377 -18.65 0.85 4.60
C LYS A 377 -19.46 1.51 3.50
N LYS A 378 -20.34 2.42 3.94
CA LYS A 378 -20.97 3.37 3.05
C LYS A 378 -19.88 4.12 2.28
N VAL A 379 -19.94 4.07 0.94
CA VAL A 379 -19.05 4.85 0.09
C VAL A 379 -19.57 6.28 0.01
N HIS A 380 -18.69 7.24 0.13
CA HIS A 380 -19.01 8.65 -0.01
C HIS A 380 -18.35 9.16 -1.30
N LEU A 381 -19.17 9.65 -2.23
CA LEU A 381 -18.77 10.16 -3.52
C LEU A 381 -19.21 11.63 -3.67
N PRO A 382 -18.69 12.39 -4.64
CA PRO A 382 -19.30 13.65 -5.04
C PRO A 382 -20.75 13.44 -5.49
N TYR A 383 -21.56 14.51 -5.41
CA TYR A 383 -22.94 14.46 -5.89
C TYR A 383 -22.99 14.11 -7.39
N GLY A 384 -23.88 13.23 -7.81
CA GLY A 384 -24.06 12.82 -9.21
C GLY A 384 -22.89 12.02 -9.82
N TRP A 385 -21.90 11.61 -9.01
CA TRP A 385 -20.65 10.99 -9.52
C TRP A 385 -20.88 9.79 -10.42
N LEU A 386 -21.88 8.97 -10.13
CA LEU A 386 -22.18 7.74 -10.88
C LEU A 386 -23.10 7.94 -12.09
N GLU A 387 -23.62 9.14 -12.31
CA GLU A 387 -24.55 9.42 -13.41
C GLU A 387 -23.86 9.38 -14.79
N SER A 388 -22.54 9.62 -14.84
CA SER A 388 -21.75 9.60 -16.06
C SER A 388 -20.36 9.00 -15.82
N ARG A 389 -19.79 8.38 -16.87
CA ARG A 389 -18.40 7.91 -16.90
C ARG A 389 -17.40 9.02 -17.26
N GLU A 390 -17.90 10.14 -17.73
CA GLU A 390 -17.10 11.33 -18.08
C GLU A 390 -17.41 12.48 -17.12
N THR A 391 -16.43 13.35 -16.91
CA THR A 391 -16.59 14.55 -16.09
C THR A 391 -17.27 15.67 -16.87
N THR A 392 -18.26 16.32 -16.25
CA THR A 392 -18.82 17.56 -16.77
C THR A 392 -17.90 18.76 -16.48
N HIS A 393 -18.14 19.87 -17.15
CA HIS A 393 -17.41 21.12 -16.87
C HIS A 393 -17.62 21.58 -15.42
N GLU A 394 -18.85 21.50 -14.92
CA GLU A 394 -19.21 21.87 -13.55
C GLU A 394 -18.54 20.95 -12.51
N GLU A 395 -18.49 19.64 -12.77
CA GLU A 395 -17.75 18.70 -11.92
C GLU A 395 -16.26 19.04 -11.86
N ARG A 396 -15.64 19.35 -13.01
CA ARG A 396 -14.22 19.75 -13.06
C ARG A 396 -13.96 21.05 -12.31
N GLU A 397 -14.82 22.04 -12.43
CA GLU A 397 -14.71 23.29 -11.65
C GLU A 397 -14.82 23.01 -10.14
N ALA A 398 -15.76 22.16 -9.73
CA ALA A 398 -15.93 21.78 -8.32
C ALA A 398 -14.77 20.97 -7.77
N LEU A 399 -14.17 20.06 -8.57
CA LEU A 399 -13.04 19.22 -8.19
C LEU A 399 -11.71 20.00 -8.13
N PHE A 400 -11.55 21.00 -9.02
CA PHE A 400 -10.27 21.69 -9.22
C PHE A 400 -10.19 23.02 -8.48
N GLY A 401 -11.33 23.48 -7.90
CA GLY A 401 -11.40 24.73 -7.13
C GLY A 401 -10.42 24.77 -5.95
N ASP A 402 -10.10 25.99 -5.52
CA ASP A 402 -9.20 26.25 -4.39
C ASP A 402 -9.84 25.88 -3.04
N ASP A 403 -9.76 24.60 -2.65
CA ASP A 403 -10.09 24.20 -1.29
C ASP A 403 -8.80 24.12 -0.45
N PRO A 404 -8.62 25.05 0.52
CA PRO A 404 -7.41 25.10 1.35
C PRO A 404 -7.22 23.86 2.24
N MET A 405 -8.23 22.98 2.37
CA MET A 405 -8.17 21.79 3.22
C MET A 405 -7.37 20.62 2.60
N ASP A 406 -6.95 20.68 1.35
CA ASP A 406 -6.14 19.61 0.72
C ASP A 406 -4.67 19.58 1.15
N ALA A 407 -4.21 20.60 1.86
CA ALA A 407 -2.86 20.65 2.43
C ALA A 407 -2.71 19.90 3.78
N SER A 408 -3.78 19.34 4.32
CA SER A 408 -3.82 18.71 5.64
C SER A 408 -3.89 17.18 5.60
N TYR A 409 -2.80 16.55 5.18
CA TYR A 409 -2.53 15.13 5.44
C TYR A 409 -1.26 14.98 6.25
#